data_d8c4873a91416f4318d5da6df840ef06
#
_entry.id   d8c4873a91416f4318d5da6df840ef06
#
_cell.length_a   1.000
_cell.length_b   1.000
_cell.length_c   1.000
_cell.angle_alpha   90.00
_cell.angle_beta   90.00
_cell.angle_gamma   90.00
#
_symmetry.space_group_name_H-M   'P 1'
#
loop_
_entity.id
_entity.type
_entity.pdbx_description
1 polymer ?
#
loop_
_entity_poly.entity_id
_entity_poly.type
_entity_poly.pdbx_seq_one_letter_code
_entity_poly.pdbx_strand_id
1 'polypeptide(L)'
;MPGFTGKSNGWQAQSFDLSEYKGQKIKLRFRYATDWGTSMAGFYVDNIKVTAEGQELVNDGAESTSPFTFNGFTKSDGNKYSDHYYLLEWRSHNGVDQGLGHIARGESLMSYDGGLVVWYVDPSYTDNWTGVHPGDGFLGVVDAHLGNDLQWQVVGKDPVEASTRYQIADAAFGLNSTSGLNLNYPGVQTLTSPSLPAVSLFDDNNSFANKFMPDAGRNLGKFGLKVRVNGQSTDKSVGSIVIYK
;
A
#
# COMPACT_ATOMS: atom_id res chain seq x y z
N MET A 1 -26.12 -18.10 24.40
CA MET A 1 -24.94 -18.92 24.10
C MET A 1 -23.73 -18.11 24.49
N PRO A 2 -22.84 -18.61 25.35
CA PRO A 2 -21.63 -17.88 25.67
C PRO A 2 -20.75 -17.71 24.42
N GLY A 3 -20.07 -16.59 24.31
CA GLY A 3 -19.23 -16.27 23.17
C GLY A 3 -18.10 -15.35 23.55
N PHE A 4 -17.11 -15.27 22.68
CA PHE A 4 -15.99 -14.33 22.79
C PHE A 4 -16.33 -13.04 22.07
N THR A 5 -15.89 -11.93 22.62
CA THR A 5 -16.02 -10.61 22.01
C THR A 5 -14.79 -9.75 22.34
N GLY A 6 -14.58 -8.66 21.61
CA GLY A 6 -13.44 -7.77 21.80
C GLY A 6 -12.18 -8.30 21.15
N LYS A 7 -11.01 -8.02 21.74
CA LYS A 7 -9.67 -8.41 21.25
C LYS A 7 -8.98 -9.27 22.28
N SER A 8 -8.34 -10.34 21.80
CA SER A 8 -7.47 -11.17 22.62
C SER A 8 -6.04 -10.69 22.47
N ASN A 9 -5.27 -10.09 22.91
CA ASN A 9 -3.85 -9.74 22.65
C ASN A 9 -2.96 -11.01 22.50
N GLY A 10 -3.25 -11.80 21.49
CA GLY A 10 -2.61 -13.09 21.23
C GLY A 10 -3.49 -14.30 21.50
N TRP A 11 -2.89 -15.49 21.40
CA TRP A 11 -3.57 -16.77 21.62
C TRP A 11 -3.97 -16.96 23.08
N GLN A 12 -5.18 -17.45 23.30
CA GLN A 12 -5.70 -17.77 24.62
C GLN A 12 -6.22 -19.22 24.63
N ALA A 13 -5.73 -20.03 25.54
CA ALA A 13 -6.27 -21.37 25.75
C ALA A 13 -7.65 -21.29 26.40
N GLN A 14 -8.59 -22.05 25.86
CA GLN A 14 -9.95 -22.13 26.36
C GLN A 14 -10.31 -23.60 26.59
N SER A 15 -11.08 -23.86 27.64
CA SER A 15 -11.56 -25.20 27.96
C SER A 15 -13.05 -25.16 28.29
N PHE A 16 -13.77 -26.15 27.78
CA PHE A 16 -15.20 -26.28 27.98
C PHE A 16 -15.52 -27.69 28.53
N ASP A 17 -16.28 -27.74 29.60
CA ASP A 17 -16.80 -29.00 30.13
C ASP A 17 -17.94 -29.49 29.22
N LEU A 18 -17.78 -30.70 28.66
CA LEU A 18 -18.77 -31.36 27.83
C LEU A 18 -19.42 -32.56 28.54
N SER A 19 -19.24 -32.72 29.86
CA SER A 19 -19.73 -33.88 30.62
C SER A 19 -21.24 -34.06 30.55
N GLU A 20 -22.01 -32.97 30.41
CA GLU A 20 -23.47 -33.01 30.23
C GLU A 20 -23.92 -33.74 28.95
N TYR A 21 -23.03 -33.87 27.97
CA TYR A 21 -23.28 -34.54 26.69
C TYR A 21 -22.78 -35.97 26.65
N LYS A 22 -22.32 -36.53 27.78
CA LYS A 22 -21.79 -37.88 27.83
C LYS A 22 -22.79 -38.89 27.26
N GLY A 23 -22.30 -39.77 26.34
CA GLY A 23 -23.15 -40.75 25.68
C GLY A 23 -24.00 -40.20 24.52
N GLN A 24 -23.94 -38.91 24.24
CA GLN A 24 -24.72 -38.28 23.16
C GLN A 24 -23.84 -38.02 21.93
N LYS A 25 -24.47 -38.05 20.77
CA LYS A 25 -23.82 -37.60 19.52
C LYS A 25 -24.04 -36.09 19.41
N ILE A 26 -22.97 -35.33 19.49
CA ILE A 26 -22.99 -33.87 19.39
C ILE A 26 -22.26 -33.39 18.14
N LYS A 27 -22.48 -32.13 17.78
CA LYS A 27 -21.71 -31.40 16.77
C LYS A 27 -21.01 -30.23 17.45
N LEU A 28 -19.69 -30.15 17.30
CA LEU A 28 -18.91 -28.98 17.66
C LEU A 28 -18.88 -28.00 16.49
N ARG A 29 -19.18 -26.72 16.75
CA ARG A 29 -19.16 -25.68 15.74
C ARG A 29 -18.51 -24.44 16.28
N PHE A 30 -17.56 -23.89 15.52
CA PHE A 30 -17.06 -22.54 15.67
C PHE A 30 -17.83 -21.62 14.73
N ARG A 31 -18.27 -20.48 15.23
CA ARG A 31 -19.01 -19.50 14.43
C ARG A 31 -18.47 -18.11 14.72
N TYR A 32 -18.05 -17.42 13.66
CA TYR A 32 -17.70 -16.00 13.69
C TYR A 32 -18.87 -15.20 13.10
N ALA A 33 -19.25 -14.12 13.75
CA ALA A 33 -20.28 -13.22 13.25
C ALA A 33 -19.87 -11.77 13.52
N THR A 34 -20.00 -10.93 12.52
CA THR A 34 -19.82 -9.47 12.60
C THR A 34 -21.14 -8.79 12.29
N ASP A 35 -21.25 -7.51 12.61
CA ASP A 35 -22.22 -6.65 11.98
C ASP A 35 -21.82 -6.35 10.52
N TRP A 36 -22.66 -5.59 9.82
CA TRP A 36 -22.44 -5.25 8.41
C TRP A 36 -21.46 -4.07 8.21
N GLY A 37 -21.14 -3.32 9.24
CA GLY A 37 -20.40 -2.05 9.15
C GLY A 37 -18.96 -2.13 9.65
N THR A 38 -18.60 -3.11 10.46
CA THR A 38 -17.27 -3.20 11.05
C THR A 38 -16.75 -4.63 11.06
N SER A 39 -15.60 -4.84 10.46
CA SER A 39 -14.86 -6.11 10.55
C SER A 39 -13.44 -5.84 11.05
N MET A 40 -12.92 -6.79 11.83
CA MET A 40 -11.55 -6.78 12.35
C MET A 40 -10.74 -7.91 11.71
N ALA A 41 -9.54 -8.19 12.23
CA ALA A 41 -8.65 -9.24 11.71
C ALA A 41 -9.28 -10.64 11.65
N GLY A 42 -10.36 -10.88 12.38
CA GLY A 42 -11.08 -12.14 12.34
C GLY A 42 -10.97 -12.94 13.62
N PHE A 43 -11.46 -14.17 13.56
CA PHE A 43 -11.40 -15.16 14.62
C PHE A 43 -10.55 -16.35 14.18
N TYR A 44 -9.55 -16.65 14.95
CA TYR A 44 -8.63 -17.76 14.71
C TYR A 44 -8.86 -18.83 15.76
N VAL A 45 -8.78 -20.10 15.36
CA VAL A 45 -8.85 -21.26 16.27
C VAL A 45 -7.83 -22.29 15.83
N ASP A 46 -7.15 -22.89 16.80
CA ASP A 46 -6.10 -23.84 16.59
C ASP A 46 -6.02 -24.85 17.75
N ASN A 47 -5.30 -25.95 17.57
CA ASN A 47 -5.07 -26.97 18.59
C ASN A 47 -6.36 -27.46 19.24
N ILE A 48 -7.37 -27.78 18.41
CA ILE A 48 -8.68 -28.22 18.87
C ILE A 48 -8.56 -29.66 19.39
N LYS A 49 -8.80 -29.84 20.69
CA LYS A 49 -8.72 -31.15 21.33
C LYS A 49 -10.02 -31.47 22.04
N VAL A 50 -10.56 -32.65 21.80
CA VAL A 50 -11.72 -33.21 22.53
C VAL A 50 -11.33 -34.53 23.13
N THR A 51 -11.52 -34.69 24.43
CA THR A 51 -11.18 -35.94 25.16
C THR A 51 -12.42 -36.48 25.88
N ALA A 52 -12.55 -37.78 25.93
CA ALA A 52 -13.53 -38.47 26.75
C ALA A 52 -12.92 -39.74 27.36
N GLU A 53 -13.12 -39.95 28.65
CA GLU A 53 -12.64 -41.15 29.36
C GLU A 53 -11.14 -41.43 29.15
N GLY A 54 -10.34 -40.36 29.07
CA GLY A 54 -8.89 -40.46 28.83
C GLY A 54 -8.46 -40.73 27.38
N GLN A 55 -9.42 -40.82 26.45
CA GLN A 55 -9.15 -40.97 25.02
C GLN A 55 -9.30 -39.64 24.28
N GLU A 56 -8.45 -39.41 23.31
CA GLU A 56 -8.58 -38.29 22.39
C GLU A 56 -9.57 -38.63 21.27
N LEU A 57 -10.71 -37.95 21.23
CA LEU A 57 -11.74 -38.06 20.18
C LEU A 57 -11.47 -37.14 19.00
N VAL A 58 -10.90 -35.99 19.25
CA VAL A 58 -10.45 -35.01 18.26
C VAL A 58 -9.13 -34.44 18.74
N ASN A 59 -8.17 -34.34 17.83
CA ASN A 59 -6.92 -33.63 18.02
C ASN A 59 -6.55 -33.01 16.66
N ASP A 60 -6.82 -31.72 16.50
CA ASP A 60 -6.66 -31.01 15.24
C ASP A 60 -5.82 -29.75 15.45
N GLY A 61 -4.58 -29.76 14.98
CA GLY A 61 -3.69 -28.62 14.94
C GLY A 61 -3.72 -27.86 13.60
N ALA A 62 -4.71 -28.16 12.75
CA ALA A 62 -4.89 -27.56 11.43
C ALA A 62 -3.73 -27.82 10.41
N GLU A 63 -2.68 -28.54 10.78
CA GLU A 63 -1.49 -28.76 9.93
C GLU A 63 -1.74 -29.72 8.76
N SER A 64 -2.62 -30.71 8.95
CA SER A 64 -2.89 -31.75 7.96
C SER A 64 -4.37 -31.82 7.60
N THR A 65 -4.92 -33.03 7.49
CA THR A 65 -6.35 -33.23 7.29
C THR A 65 -7.11 -32.91 8.57
N SER A 66 -8.10 -32.03 8.49
CA SER A 66 -8.96 -31.68 9.61
C SER A 66 -10.27 -32.48 9.59
N PRO A 67 -10.79 -32.91 10.73
CA PRO A 67 -12.12 -33.52 10.83
C PRO A 67 -13.25 -32.47 10.68
N PHE A 68 -12.92 -31.20 10.62
CA PHE A 68 -13.91 -30.13 10.51
C PHE A 68 -14.25 -29.81 9.03
N THR A 69 -15.52 -29.47 8.81
CA THR A 69 -15.96 -28.90 7.54
C THR A 69 -15.89 -27.40 7.62
N PHE A 70 -15.17 -26.77 6.67
CA PHE A 70 -15.01 -25.32 6.60
C PHE A 70 -16.16 -24.68 5.80
N ASN A 71 -16.76 -23.65 6.37
CA ASN A 71 -17.72 -22.79 5.69
C ASN A 71 -17.42 -21.35 6.08
N GLY A 72 -16.72 -20.63 5.18
CA GLY A 72 -16.20 -19.29 5.43
C GLY A 72 -14.93 -19.23 6.29
N PHE A 73 -14.45 -20.37 6.82
CA PHE A 73 -13.12 -20.52 7.41
C PHE A 73 -12.16 -21.10 6.40
N THR A 74 -10.91 -20.69 6.48
CA THR A 74 -9.81 -21.25 5.71
C THR A 74 -8.68 -21.66 6.63
N LYS A 75 -7.87 -22.63 6.23
CA LYS A 75 -6.61 -22.91 6.93
C LYS A 75 -5.62 -21.79 6.66
N SER A 76 -4.86 -21.43 7.67
CA SER A 76 -3.79 -20.44 7.59
C SER A 76 -2.57 -20.94 8.33
N ASP A 77 -1.41 -20.74 7.77
CA ASP A 77 -0.11 -21.00 8.40
C ASP A 77 0.37 -19.81 9.25
N GLY A 78 -0.52 -18.84 9.50
CA GLY A 78 -0.20 -17.61 10.22
C GLY A 78 0.40 -16.52 9.34
N ASN A 79 0.75 -16.82 8.08
CA ASN A 79 1.25 -15.86 7.12
C ASN A 79 0.10 -15.27 6.28
N LYS A 80 0.18 -14.00 6.00
CA LYS A 80 -0.69 -13.34 5.03
C LYS A 80 0.09 -13.17 3.74
N TYR A 81 -0.32 -13.90 2.72
CA TYR A 81 0.25 -13.73 1.38
C TYR A 81 -0.58 -12.73 0.58
N SER A 82 0.07 -11.84 -0.13
CA SER A 82 -0.56 -10.95 -1.10
C SER A 82 0.36 -10.79 -2.30
N ASP A 83 -0.24 -10.70 -3.48
CA ASP A 83 0.48 -10.51 -4.74
C ASP A 83 0.79 -9.04 -4.91
N HIS A 84 2.02 -8.64 -4.56
CA HIS A 84 2.50 -7.29 -4.81
C HIS A 84 2.97 -7.17 -6.26
N TYR A 85 2.69 -6.06 -6.90
CA TYR A 85 3.13 -5.82 -8.28
C TYR A 85 3.30 -4.34 -8.58
N TYR A 86 4.00 -4.08 -9.69
CA TYR A 86 4.16 -2.74 -10.24
C TYR A 86 3.29 -2.58 -11.49
N LEU A 87 2.61 -1.43 -11.60
CA LEU A 87 2.05 -0.99 -12.86
C LEU A 87 3.00 0.04 -13.46
N LEU A 88 3.28 -0.11 -14.75
CA LEU A 88 4.19 0.76 -15.49
C LEU A 88 3.37 1.52 -16.52
N GLU A 89 3.40 2.83 -16.44
CA GLU A 89 2.60 3.70 -17.29
C GLU A 89 3.48 4.79 -17.90
N TRP A 90 3.43 4.94 -19.22
CA TRP A 90 4.11 6.03 -19.87
C TRP A 90 3.19 7.24 -19.93
N ARG A 91 3.58 8.33 -19.30
CA ARG A 91 2.87 9.60 -19.29
C ARG A 91 3.59 10.62 -20.17
N SER A 92 2.79 11.38 -20.90
CA SER A 92 3.27 12.47 -21.73
C SER A 92 2.34 13.68 -21.58
N HIS A 93 2.58 14.75 -22.35
CA HIS A 93 1.64 15.87 -22.43
C HIS A 93 0.85 15.83 -23.75
N ASN A 94 0.69 14.64 -24.33
CA ASN A 94 0.00 14.40 -25.59
C ASN A 94 -1.33 13.66 -25.36
N GLY A 95 -2.30 13.85 -26.24
CA GLY A 95 -3.55 13.12 -26.21
C GLY A 95 -4.31 13.31 -24.90
N VAL A 96 -4.64 12.20 -24.23
CA VAL A 96 -5.40 12.21 -22.96
C VAL A 96 -4.62 12.82 -21.79
N ASP A 97 -3.30 12.83 -21.86
CA ASP A 97 -2.40 13.34 -20.82
C ASP A 97 -2.11 14.84 -20.96
N GLN A 98 -2.63 15.51 -22.01
CA GLN A 98 -2.37 16.94 -22.25
C GLN A 98 -2.65 17.82 -21.02
N GLY A 99 -3.67 17.48 -20.25
CA GLY A 99 -4.03 18.19 -19.02
C GLY A 99 -2.95 18.18 -17.94
N LEU A 100 -2.04 17.19 -17.93
CA LEU A 100 -0.97 17.09 -16.94
C LEU A 100 0.08 18.20 -17.09
N GLY A 101 0.18 18.82 -18.26
CA GLY A 101 1.10 19.94 -18.55
C GLY A 101 0.53 21.32 -18.20
N HIS A 102 -0.76 21.43 -17.83
CA HIS A 102 -1.46 22.72 -17.75
C HIS A 102 -2.39 22.82 -16.54
N ILE A 103 -1.90 22.51 -15.35
CA ILE A 103 -2.71 22.53 -14.12
C ILE A 103 -2.63 23.90 -13.48
N ALA A 104 -3.73 24.66 -13.51
CA ALA A 104 -3.78 26.00 -12.91
C ALA A 104 -3.61 25.93 -11.38
N ARG A 105 -2.72 26.76 -10.86
CA ARG A 105 -2.44 26.93 -9.43
C ARG A 105 -2.12 28.39 -9.13
N GLY A 106 -3.10 29.10 -8.54
CA GLY A 106 -2.98 30.56 -8.40
C GLY A 106 -2.88 31.24 -9.75
N GLU A 107 -1.88 32.10 -9.92
CA GLU A 107 -1.57 32.76 -11.20
C GLU A 107 -0.54 31.97 -12.04
N SER A 108 -0.20 30.74 -11.64
CA SER A 108 0.82 29.91 -12.27
C SER A 108 0.20 28.68 -12.89
N LEU A 109 0.96 28.05 -13.80
CA LEU A 109 0.68 26.71 -14.30
C LEU A 109 1.69 25.73 -13.69
N MET A 110 1.18 24.61 -13.23
CA MET A 110 1.95 23.45 -12.81
C MET A 110 1.88 22.36 -13.87
N SER A 111 2.94 21.61 -14.05
CA SER A 111 2.92 20.36 -14.80
C SER A 111 3.42 19.21 -13.92
N TYR A 112 2.91 18.01 -14.18
CA TYR A 112 3.57 16.78 -13.78
C TYR A 112 4.55 16.40 -14.90
N ASP A 113 5.80 16.05 -14.54
CA ASP A 113 6.77 15.66 -15.53
C ASP A 113 6.38 14.36 -16.24
N GLY A 114 6.59 14.31 -17.55
CA GLY A 114 6.32 13.13 -18.36
C GLY A 114 7.46 12.13 -18.29
N GLY A 115 7.12 10.86 -18.52
CA GLY A 115 8.04 9.74 -18.46
C GLY A 115 7.34 8.45 -18.02
N LEU A 116 8.13 7.52 -17.49
CA LEU A 116 7.63 6.29 -16.89
C LEU A 116 7.18 6.55 -15.48
N VAL A 117 5.88 6.47 -15.22
CA VAL A 117 5.32 6.46 -13.87
C VAL A 117 5.24 5.01 -13.40
N VAL A 118 5.84 4.74 -12.25
CA VAL A 118 5.80 3.45 -11.58
C VAL A 118 4.80 3.53 -10.45
N TRP A 119 3.80 2.65 -10.49
CA TRP A 119 2.84 2.47 -9.42
C TRP A 119 3.15 1.19 -8.66
N TYR A 120 3.14 1.26 -7.34
CA TYR A 120 3.21 0.08 -6.49
C TYR A 120 1.83 -0.29 -5.99
N VAL A 121 1.46 -1.55 -6.16
CA VAL A 121 0.19 -2.11 -5.70
C VAL A 121 0.46 -3.10 -4.59
N ASP A 122 -0.13 -2.84 -3.43
CA ASP A 122 -0.07 -3.68 -2.24
C ASP A 122 -1.49 -4.09 -1.79
N PRO A 123 -1.99 -5.26 -2.24
CA PRO A 123 -3.32 -5.74 -1.87
C PRO A 123 -3.46 -6.15 -0.40
N SER A 124 -2.43 -6.01 0.42
CA SER A 124 -2.55 -6.17 1.87
C SER A 124 -3.32 -5.03 2.51
N TYR A 125 -3.39 -3.89 1.83
CA TYR A 125 -4.22 -2.74 2.16
C TYR A 125 -5.46 -2.68 1.27
N THR A 126 -6.55 -2.13 1.79
CA THR A 126 -7.82 -1.95 1.05
C THR A 126 -8.12 -0.49 0.74
N ASP A 127 -7.27 0.41 1.20
CA ASP A 127 -7.40 1.85 1.00
C ASP A 127 -6.01 2.52 0.86
N ASN A 128 -6.02 3.82 0.58
CA ASN A 128 -4.83 4.66 0.48
C ASN A 128 -4.81 5.74 1.56
N TRP A 129 -5.30 5.45 2.74
CA TRP A 129 -5.34 6.44 3.81
C TRP A 129 -3.97 6.60 4.47
N THR A 130 -3.13 7.34 3.80
CA THR A 130 -1.74 7.59 4.18
C THR A 130 -1.58 8.27 5.55
N GLY A 131 -2.57 8.97 6.03
CA GLY A 131 -2.60 9.52 7.40
C GLY A 131 -2.64 8.45 8.50
N VAL A 132 -3.06 7.22 8.17
CA VAL A 132 -3.10 6.08 9.10
C VAL A 132 -1.92 5.14 8.90
N HIS A 133 -1.47 4.96 7.65
CA HIS A 133 -0.34 4.10 7.30
C HIS A 133 0.59 4.81 6.29
N PRO A 134 1.36 5.81 6.76
CA PRO A 134 2.23 6.64 5.91
C PRO A 134 3.27 5.82 5.15
N GLY A 135 3.37 6.05 3.84
CA GLY A 135 4.24 5.29 2.95
C GLY A 135 3.66 3.95 2.48
N ASP A 136 2.57 3.49 3.09
CA ASP A 136 1.87 2.26 2.72
C ASP A 136 0.50 2.59 2.10
N GLY A 137 -0.20 1.56 1.62
CA GLY A 137 -1.54 1.69 1.04
C GLY A 137 -1.70 0.82 -0.19
N PHE A 138 -2.97 0.68 -0.64
CA PHE A 138 -3.33 -0.21 -1.74
C PHE A 138 -2.61 0.14 -3.05
N LEU A 139 -2.49 1.42 -3.39
CA LEU A 139 -1.89 1.89 -4.63
C LEU A 139 -1.17 3.22 -4.42
N GLY A 140 0.05 3.36 -4.91
CA GLY A 140 0.72 4.65 -4.87
C GLY A 140 1.83 4.80 -5.88
N VAL A 141 2.12 6.05 -6.22
CA VAL A 141 3.22 6.42 -7.11
C VAL A 141 4.55 6.22 -6.40
N VAL A 142 5.52 5.67 -7.12
CA VAL A 142 6.92 5.62 -6.71
C VAL A 142 7.63 6.82 -7.28
N ASP A 143 8.16 7.66 -6.42
CA ASP A 143 8.78 8.94 -6.81
C ASP A 143 10.25 8.74 -7.20
N ALA A 144 10.61 9.15 -8.42
CA ALA A 144 11.99 9.10 -8.93
C ALA A 144 12.92 10.10 -8.24
N HIS A 145 12.39 11.19 -7.66
CA HIS A 145 13.16 12.33 -7.14
C HIS A 145 12.90 12.60 -5.65
N LEU A 146 12.94 11.55 -4.85
CA LEU A 146 12.74 11.63 -3.40
C LEU A 146 13.72 12.59 -2.72
N GLY A 147 13.25 13.24 -1.66
CA GLY A 147 14.10 13.99 -0.74
C GLY A 147 14.08 15.50 -0.92
N ASN A 148 13.23 16.01 -1.81
CA ASN A 148 12.93 17.43 -1.89
C ASN A 148 11.78 17.73 -0.93
N ASP A 149 12.10 18.30 0.22
CA ASP A 149 11.10 18.82 1.16
C ASP A 149 10.53 20.14 0.59
N LEU A 150 9.48 20.04 -0.20
CA LEU A 150 8.83 21.20 -0.80
C LEU A 150 7.96 21.93 0.21
N GLN A 151 8.29 23.19 0.45
CA GLN A 151 7.56 24.03 1.40
C GLN A 151 7.05 25.30 0.75
N TRP A 152 5.81 25.62 1.02
CA TRP A 152 5.25 26.94 0.71
C TRP A 152 5.94 28.01 1.55
N GLN A 153 6.43 29.04 0.90
CA GLN A 153 6.86 30.26 1.55
C GLN A 153 5.61 31.16 1.71
N VAL A 154 5.11 31.24 2.94
CA VAL A 154 3.84 31.94 3.25
C VAL A 154 4.15 33.36 3.73
N VAL A 155 3.46 34.35 3.19
CA VAL A 155 3.68 35.76 3.55
C VAL A 155 3.37 35.98 5.03
N GLY A 156 4.36 36.48 5.80
CA GLY A 156 4.21 36.81 7.21
C GLY A 156 4.06 35.62 8.17
N LYS A 157 4.40 34.39 7.71
CA LYS A 157 4.37 33.16 8.52
C LYS A 157 5.58 32.28 8.22
N ASP A 158 5.79 31.29 9.07
CA ASP A 158 6.78 30.24 8.82
C ASP A 158 6.38 29.42 7.57
N PRO A 159 7.38 28.81 6.89
CA PRO A 159 7.11 27.92 5.77
C PRO A 159 6.19 26.76 6.16
N VAL A 160 5.34 26.35 5.23
CA VAL A 160 4.37 25.26 5.43
C VAL A 160 4.62 24.17 4.39
N GLU A 161 4.64 22.93 4.82
CA GLU A 161 4.85 21.77 3.97
C GLU A 161 3.84 21.71 2.82
N ALA A 162 4.35 21.52 1.60
CA ALA A 162 3.50 21.36 0.43
C ALA A 162 2.90 19.96 0.38
N SER A 163 1.61 19.86 0.05
CA SER A 163 0.93 18.56 0.03
C SER A 163 1.52 17.59 -1.01
N THR A 164 1.25 16.31 -0.84
CA THR A 164 1.72 15.18 -1.66
C THR A 164 1.70 15.45 -3.16
N ARG A 165 0.64 16.10 -3.68
CA ARG A 165 0.50 16.43 -5.12
C ARG A 165 1.64 17.27 -5.69
N TYR A 166 2.30 18.08 -4.87
CA TYR A 166 3.43 18.90 -5.30
C TYR A 166 4.73 18.13 -5.15
N GLN A 167 4.85 17.31 -4.10
CA GLN A 167 6.01 16.47 -3.85
C GLN A 167 6.26 15.48 -4.99
N ILE A 168 5.20 14.89 -5.55
CA ILE A 168 5.27 13.89 -6.62
C ILE A 168 5.17 14.48 -8.04
N ALA A 169 5.33 15.80 -8.19
CA ALA A 169 5.21 16.43 -9.52
C ALA A 169 6.28 15.95 -10.51
N ASP A 170 7.43 15.55 -10.00
CA ASP A 170 8.59 15.05 -10.71
C ASP A 170 8.83 13.54 -10.54
N ALA A 171 7.81 12.80 -10.14
CA ALA A 171 7.90 11.37 -9.82
C ALA A 171 8.25 10.46 -11.01
N ALA A 172 8.16 10.94 -12.26
CA ALA A 172 8.38 10.12 -13.43
C ALA A 172 9.87 9.79 -13.67
N PHE A 173 10.16 8.51 -13.93
CA PHE A 173 11.47 8.07 -14.42
C PHE A 173 11.62 8.40 -15.92
N GLY A 174 12.74 8.96 -16.31
CA GLY A 174 12.90 9.40 -17.69
C GLY A 174 14.33 9.76 -18.11
N LEU A 175 14.44 10.31 -19.31
CA LEU A 175 15.73 10.73 -19.92
C LEU A 175 15.92 12.26 -19.90
N ASN A 176 14.92 12.99 -19.39
CA ASN A 176 14.96 14.46 -19.32
C ASN A 176 15.06 14.90 -17.85
N SER A 177 15.70 16.03 -17.62
CA SER A 177 15.61 16.72 -16.34
C SER A 177 14.17 17.13 -16.04
N THR A 178 13.83 17.24 -14.76
CA THR A 178 12.50 17.69 -14.32
C THR A 178 12.27 19.17 -14.70
N SER A 179 11.00 19.56 -14.74
CA SER A 179 10.62 20.94 -15.04
C SER A 179 10.89 21.89 -13.88
N GLY A 180 10.88 21.37 -12.65
CA GLY A 180 10.82 22.17 -11.44
C GLY A 180 9.43 22.81 -11.24
N LEU A 181 9.26 23.51 -10.14
CA LEU A 181 8.02 24.21 -9.81
C LEU A 181 8.28 25.69 -9.60
N ASN A 182 7.33 26.51 -10.06
CA ASN A 182 7.31 27.93 -9.78
C ASN A 182 5.85 28.38 -9.68
N LEU A 183 5.28 28.26 -8.48
CA LEU A 183 3.88 28.54 -8.22
C LEU A 183 3.75 29.80 -7.38
N ASN A 184 2.85 30.67 -7.76
CA ASN A 184 2.62 31.94 -7.10
C ASN A 184 1.12 32.17 -6.82
N TYR A 185 0.83 32.46 -5.56
CA TYR A 185 -0.44 33.00 -5.10
C TYR A 185 -0.14 34.40 -4.56
N PRO A 186 -0.31 35.45 -5.36
CA PRO A 186 0.13 36.82 -5.03
C PRO A 186 -0.35 37.29 -3.67
N GLY A 187 0.57 37.81 -2.87
CA GLY A 187 0.28 38.29 -1.52
C GLY A 187 -0.05 37.20 -0.49
N VAL A 188 -0.01 35.92 -0.88
CA VAL A 188 -0.34 34.77 0.00
C VAL A 188 0.85 33.85 0.18
N GLN A 189 1.31 33.21 -0.90
CA GLN A 189 2.37 32.20 -0.80
C GLN A 189 3.02 31.89 -2.15
N THR A 190 4.24 31.37 -2.11
CA THR A 190 4.97 30.86 -3.28
C THR A 190 5.56 29.48 -3.00
N LEU A 191 5.66 28.64 -4.04
CA LEU A 191 6.33 27.34 -3.99
C LEU A 191 7.27 27.23 -5.19
N THR A 192 8.55 27.00 -4.92
CA THR A 192 9.56 26.81 -5.97
C THR A 192 10.37 25.57 -5.72
N SER A 193 10.70 24.85 -6.80
CA SER A 193 11.72 23.80 -6.79
C SER A 193 12.61 23.91 -8.02
N PRO A 194 13.89 23.54 -7.91
CA PRO A 194 14.78 23.53 -9.06
C PRO A 194 14.44 22.40 -10.03
N SER A 195 14.91 22.50 -11.26
CA SER A 195 14.99 21.36 -12.17
C SER A 195 16.05 20.38 -11.65
N LEU A 196 15.72 19.10 -11.61
CA LEU A 196 16.58 18.01 -11.16
C LEU A 196 17.08 17.17 -12.34
N PRO A 197 18.24 16.52 -12.24
CA PRO A 197 18.75 15.61 -13.25
C PRO A 197 17.79 14.46 -13.50
N ALA A 198 17.80 13.93 -14.73
CA ALA A 198 17.00 12.76 -15.11
C ALA A 198 17.36 11.51 -14.29
N VAL A 199 16.36 10.77 -13.87
CA VAL A 199 16.49 9.45 -13.27
C VAL A 199 15.84 8.42 -14.20
N SER A 200 16.67 7.62 -14.90
CA SER A 200 16.19 6.67 -15.90
C SER A 200 16.04 5.24 -15.40
N LEU A 201 16.44 4.96 -14.16
CA LEU A 201 16.42 3.61 -13.58
C LEU A 201 15.57 3.58 -12.31
N PHE A 202 14.51 2.81 -12.35
CA PHE A 202 13.84 2.31 -11.17
C PHE A 202 14.51 1.00 -10.72
N ASP A 203 14.92 0.91 -9.46
CA ASP A 203 15.47 -0.30 -8.82
C ASP A 203 14.79 -0.46 -7.47
N ASP A 204 13.98 -1.49 -7.29
CA ASP A 204 13.18 -1.69 -6.07
C ASP A 204 14.02 -2.09 -4.84
N ASN A 205 15.32 -2.33 -5.00
CA ASN A 205 16.23 -2.48 -3.87
C ASN A 205 16.53 -1.14 -3.17
N ASN A 206 16.30 -0.02 -3.85
CA ASN A 206 16.42 1.31 -3.26
C ASN A 206 15.29 1.59 -2.28
N SER A 207 15.48 2.58 -1.43
CA SER A 207 14.42 3.11 -0.58
C SER A 207 13.66 4.19 -1.34
N PHE A 208 12.34 4.09 -1.34
CA PHE A 208 11.43 5.10 -1.86
C PHE A 208 10.55 5.70 -0.75
N ALA A 209 10.95 5.52 0.49
CA ALA A 209 10.32 6.20 1.63
C ALA A 209 10.74 7.67 1.68
N ASN A 210 9.79 8.58 1.74
CA ASN A 210 10.07 10.00 1.95
C ASN A 210 10.16 10.28 3.47
N LYS A 211 11.30 10.80 3.91
CA LYS A 211 11.54 11.06 5.33
C LYS A 211 10.84 12.31 5.87
N PHE A 212 10.59 13.28 5.00
CA PHE A 212 9.98 14.55 5.34
C PHE A 212 8.44 14.45 5.27
N MET A 213 7.94 13.85 4.20
CA MET A 213 6.51 13.60 4.00
C MET A 213 6.29 12.12 3.69
N PRO A 214 6.14 11.24 4.68
CA PRO A 214 5.93 9.81 4.45
C PRO A 214 4.77 9.49 3.51
N ASP A 215 3.77 10.36 3.45
CA ASP A 215 2.62 10.22 2.55
C ASP A 215 2.97 10.37 1.06
N ALA A 216 4.09 11.04 0.74
CA ALA A 216 4.60 11.16 -0.62
C ALA A 216 5.62 10.08 -0.99
N GLY A 217 6.03 9.24 -0.04
CA GLY A 217 6.92 8.10 -0.26
C GLY A 217 6.17 6.78 -0.40
N ARG A 218 6.93 5.71 -0.67
CA ARG A 218 6.40 4.33 -0.69
C ARG A 218 7.37 3.36 -0.06
N ASN A 219 6.82 2.47 0.77
CA ASN A 219 7.52 1.33 1.31
C ASN A 219 7.36 0.17 0.34
N LEU A 220 8.40 -0.13 -0.42
CA LEU A 220 8.33 -1.19 -1.43
C LEU A 220 8.75 -2.54 -0.87
N GLY A 221 8.13 -3.60 -1.36
CA GLY A 221 8.71 -4.93 -1.31
C GLY A 221 9.93 -5.00 -2.23
N LYS A 222 11.04 -5.57 -1.74
CA LYS A 222 12.30 -5.67 -2.50
C LYS A 222 12.33 -7.00 -3.25
N PHE A 223 11.87 -7.00 -4.49
CA PHE A 223 11.79 -8.21 -5.33
C PHE A 223 13.00 -8.37 -6.27
N GLY A 224 13.93 -7.40 -6.27
CA GLY A 224 15.09 -7.33 -7.15
C GLY A 224 14.75 -6.88 -8.57
N LEU A 225 13.59 -6.23 -8.75
CA LEU A 225 13.14 -5.76 -10.06
C LEU A 225 13.77 -4.41 -10.41
N LYS A 226 14.21 -4.30 -11.65
CA LYS A 226 14.73 -3.06 -12.25
C LYS A 226 13.99 -2.75 -13.53
N VAL A 227 13.68 -1.47 -13.72
CA VAL A 227 13.09 -0.96 -14.96
C VAL A 227 13.90 0.23 -15.42
N ARG A 228 14.47 0.14 -16.61
CA ARG A 228 15.27 1.22 -17.20
C ARG A 228 14.56 1.81 -18.41
N VAL A 229 14.44 3.12 -18.44
CA VAL A 229 14.04 3.86 -19.64
C VAL A 229 15.26 3.97 -20.55
N ASN A 230 15.20 3.37 -21.75
CA ASN A 230 16.29 3.34 -22.72
C ASN A 230 16.14 4.36 -23.85
N GLY A 231 14.92 4.80 -24.11
CA GLY A 231 14.62 5.72 -25.19
C GLY A 231 13.22 6.29 -25.11
N GLN A 232 13.00 7.32 -25.89
CA GLN A 232 11.68 7.91 -26.09
C GLN A 232 11.57 8.50 -27.49
N SER A 233 10.34 8.61 -28.00
CA SER A 233 10.07 9.32 -29.26
C SER A 233 10.39 10.80 -29.15
N THR A 234 10.63 11.46 -30.30
CA THR A 234 10.95 12.90 -30.34
C THR A 234 9.85 13.75 -29.71
N ASP A 235 8.60 13.37 -29.91
CA ASP A 235 7.42 14.04 -29.33
C ASP A 235 7.10 13.56 -27.91
N LYS A 236 7.92 12.66 -27.34
CA LYS A 236 7.77 12.07 -26.00
C LYS A 236 6.48 11.28 -25.77
N SER A 237 5.74 10.94 -26.83
CA SER A 237 4.48 10.19 -26.71
C SER A 237 4.69 8.70 -26.41
N VAL A 238 5.89 8.17 -26.70
CA VAL A 238 6.22 6.77 -26.50
C VAL A 238 7.56 6.66 -25.79
N GLY A 239 7.63 5.77 -24.80
CA GLY A 239 8.86 5.36 -24.12
C GLY A 239 9.27 3.93 -24.45
N SER A 240 10.57 3.66 -24.47
CA SER A 240 11.13 2.31 -24.54
C SER A 240 11.76 1.95 -23.21
N ILE A 241 11.37 0.81 -22.66
CA ILE A 241 11.85 0.33 -21.36
C ILE A 241 12.45 -1.07 -21.46
N VAL A 242 13.36 -1.39 -20.55
CA VAL A 242 13.85 -2.74 -20.30
C VAL A 242 13.57 -3.11 -18.86
N ILE A 243 13.01 -4.30 -18.65
CA ILE A 243 12.70 -4.87 -17.34
C ILE A 243 13.63 -6.06 -17.11
N TYR A 244 14.29 -6.10 -15.95
CA TYR A 244 15.23 -7.17 -15.62
C TYR A 244 15.38 -7.32 -14.09
N LYS A 245 15.95 -8.44 -13.68
CA LYS A 245 16.38 -8.71 -12.30
C LYS A 245 17.88 -8.76 -12.21
#